data_bed33862f9b1c43e2d775a05e773d0c2
#
_entry.id   bed33862f9b1c43e2d775a05e773d0c2
#
_cell.length_a   1.000
_cell.length_b   1.000
_cell.length_c   1.000
_cell.angle_alpha   90.00
_cell.angle_beta   90.00
_cell.angle_gamma   90.00
#
_symmetry.space_group_name_H-M   'P 1'
#
loop_
_entity.id
_entity.type
_entity.pdbx_description
1 polymer ?
#
loop_
_entity_poly.entity_id
_entity_poly.type
_entity_poly.pdbx_seq_one_letter_code
_entity_poly.pdbx_strand_id
1 'polypeptide(L)'
;HKIIPSSFLPVEDQGYFTVELELPENATLERSRVVADRAIDYLMTLDEVDYVQSVVGSSPRVGTSQSATSLTVILKPWKVRDDTTIQEIMDKVRKEFSRYPEAKVYLSMPPVIPGLGSSGGFEMQLEARSDATFENLVAATDTLMYYASKRKELSGLSSSLKADIPQLYFDVDRDKARFAGVPMSDIFSTMKAYTGSVYVNDF
;
A
#
# COMPACT_ATOMS: atom_id res chain seq x y z
N HIS A 1 21.09 20.84 31.33
CA HIS A 1 21.45 20.57 29.94
C HIS A 1 20.29 19.77 29.32
N LYS A 2 19.49 20.40 28.42
CA LYS A 2 18.56 19.65 27.57
C LYS A 2 19.41 18.82 26.59
N ILE A 3 19.33 17.51 26.70
CA ILE A 3 19.94 16.61 25.71
C ILE A 3 19.12 16.78 24.43
N ILE A 4 19.70 17.43 23.43
CA ILE A 4 19.08 17.51 22.09
C ILE A 4 19.22 16.12 21.48
N PRO A 5 18.11 15.45 21.11
CA PRO A 5 18.22 14.16 20.44
C PRO A 5 19.03 14.34 19.15
N SER A 6 20.11 13.57 19.03
CA SER A 6 20.91 13.54 17.81
C SER A 6 20.32 12.54 16.83
N SER A 7 20.02 12.99 15.63
CA SER A 7 19.64 12.16 14.50
C SER A 7 20.67 12.33 13.40
N PHE A 8 20.92 11.28 12.61
CA PHE A 8 21.83 11.35 11.47
C PHE A 8 21.37 12.39 10.45
N LEU A 9 20.06 12.47 10.24
CA LEU A 9 19.39 13.52 9.48
C LEU A 9 18.06 13.83 10.16
N PRO A 10 17.74 15.11 10.40
CA PRO A 10 16.42 15.49 10.90
C PRO A 10 15.36 15.20 9.84
N VAL A 11 14.17 14.83 10.30
CA VAL A 11 13.01 14.72 9.43
C VAL A 11 12.59 16.15 9.06
N GLU A 12 12.67 16.47 7.78
CA GLU A 12 12.32 17.80 7.25
C GLU A 12 10.94 17.76 6.57
N ASP A 13 10.22 18.87 6.65
CA ASP A 13 9.00 19.07 5.89
C ASP A 13 9.36 19.38 4.43
N GLN A 14 9.23 18.39 3.56
CA GLN A 14 9.52 18.50 2.14
C GLN A 14 8.34 19.08 1.34
N GLY A 15 7.26 19.52 1.99
CA GLY A 15 6.09 20.10 1.36
C GLY A 15 5.14 19.07 0.75
N TYR A 16 5.31 17.79 1.02
CA TYR A 16 4.38 16.74 0.59
C TYR A 16 4.42 15.50 1.49
N PHE A 17 3.35 14.74 1.45
CA PHE A 17 3.27 13.42 2.09
C PHE A 17 2.43 12.48 1.22
N THR A 18 2.54 11.18 1.48
CA THR A 18 1.80 10.16 0.74
C THR A 18 0.71 9.55 1.63
N VAL A 19 -0.47 9.37 1.05
CA VAL A 19 -1.58 8.61 1.62
C VAL A 19 -1.79 7.36 0.76
N GLU A 20 -1.65 6.19 1.36
CA GLU A 20 -1.95 4.94 0.69
C GLU A 20 -3.27 4.38 1.21
N LEU A 21 -4.16 4.07 0.29
CA LEU A 21 -5.46 3.45 0.56
C LEU A 21 -5.41 2.01 0.09
N GLU A 22 -5.63 1.09 1.00
CA GLU A 22 -5.64 -0.34 0.73
C GLU A 22 -7.02 -0.91 1.08
N LEU A 23 -7.77 -1.25 0.03
CA LEU A 23 -9.06 -1.90 0.14
C LEU A 23 -8.88 -3.44 0.29
N PRO A 24 -9.93 -4.19 0.66
CA PRO A 24 -9.89 -5.64 0.60
C PRO A 24 -9.48 -6.15 -0.79
N GLU A 25 -8.75 -7.26 -0.84
CA GLU A 25 -8.15 -7.80 -2.08
C GLU A 25 -9.16 -8.09 -3.21
N ASN A 26 -10.42 -8.29 -2.88
CA ASN A 26 -11.51 -8.47 -3.85
C ASN A 26 -12.12 -7.16 -4.36
N ALA A 27 -11.56 -6.02 -3.98
CA ALA A 27 -12.04 -4.73 -4.49
C ALA A 27 -11.64 -4.56 -5.95
N THR A 28 -12.60 -4.08 -6.74
CA THR A 28 -12.35 -3.71 -8.14
C THR A 28 -11.66 -2.36 -8.23
N LEU A 29 -10.99 -2.10 -9.35
CA LEU A 29 -10.34 -0.81 -9.62
C LEU A 29 -11.33 0.36 -9.51
N GLU A 30 -12.58 0.16 -9.97
CA GLU A 30 -13.62 1.19 -9.88
C GLU A 30 -13.98 1.50 -8.43
N ARG A 31 -14.07 0.48 -7.57
CA ARG A 31 -14.30 0.71 -6.14
C ARG A 31 -13.15 1.47 -5.49
N SER A 32 -11.92 1.14 -5.85
CA SER A 32 -10.73 1.86 -5.37
C SER A 32 -10.74 3.31 -5.83
N ARG A 33 -11.17 3.57 -7.08
CA ARG A 33 -11.33 4.91 -7.62
C ARG A 33 -12.35 5.74 -6.84
N VAL A 34 -13.53 5.18 -6.57
CA VAL A 34 -14.57 5.88 -5.79
C VAL A 34 -14.08 6.27 -4.40
N VAL A 35 -13.34 5.39 -3.72
CA VAL A 35 -12.76 5.71 -2.40
C VAL A 35 -11.65 6.75 -2.52
N ALA A 36 -10.83 6.67 -3.57
CA ALA A 36 -9.80 7.67 -3.85
C ALA A 36 -10.39 9.04 -4.13
N ASP A 37 -11.42 9.15 -4.98
CA ASP A 37 -12.09 10.41 -5.31
C ASP A 37 -12.64 11.07 -4.05
N ARG A 38 -13.31 10.31 -3.18
CA ARG A 38 -13.80 10.82 -1.88
C ARG A 38 -12.67 11.31 -0.97
N ALA A 39 -11.53 10.60 -0.97
CA ALA A 39 -10.38 11.02 -0.20
C ALA A 39 -9.76 12.31 -0.77
N ILE A 40 -9.68 12.43 -2.09
CA ILE A 40 -9.20 13.64 -2.78
C ILE A 40 -10.13 14.82 -2.48
N ASP A 41 -11.45 14.63 -2.58
CA ASP A 41 -12.42 15.68 -2.26
C ASP A 41 -12.20 16.23 -0.86
N TYR A 42 -12.01 15.37 0.14
CA TYR A 42 -11.69 15.83 1.49
C TYR A 42 -10.33 16.56 1.56
N LEU A 43 -9.27 15.99 0.98
CA LEU A 43 -7.93 16.59 1.01
C LEU A 43 -7.92 17.97 0.38
N MET A 44 -8.69 18.18 -0.70
CA MET A 44 -8.82 19.47 -1.37
C MET A 44 -9.65 20.49 -0.58
N THR A 45 -10.33 20.11 0.51
CA THR A 45 -10.97 21.06 1.43
C THR A 45 -10.00 21.68 2.43
N LEU A 46 -8.80 21.13 2.56
CA LEU A 46 -7.79 21.62 3.49
C LEU A 46 -7.08 22.84 2.88
N ASP A 47 -7.06 23.95 3.60
CA ASP A 47 -6.44 25.19 3.14
C ASP A 47 -4.93 25.06 2.90
N GLU A 48 -4.29 24.10 3.58
CA GLU A 48 -2.86 23.84 3.48
C GLU A 48 -2.47 23.02 2.23
N VAL A 49 -3.44 22.37 1.56
CA VAL A 49 -3.21 21.53 0.38
C VAL A 49 -3.24 22.39 -0.89
N ASP A 50 -2.28 22.16 -1.76
CA ASP A 50 -2.22 22.81 -3.08
C ASP A 50 -2.91 21.92 -4.13
N TYR A 51 -2.45 20.67 -4.27
CA TYR A 51 -3.09 19.67 -5.13
C TYR A 51 -2.77 18.24 -4.67
N VAL A 52 -3.52 17.30 -5.21
CA VAL A 52 -3.36 15.86 -4.94
C VAL A 52 -3.14 15.13 -6.26
N GLN A 53 -2.05 14.39 -6.35
CA GLN A 53 -1.81 13.45 -7.44
C GLN A 53 -2.24 12.05 -7.00
N SER A 54 -3.03 11.36 -7.82
CA SER A 54 -3.49 10.00 -7.51
C SER A 54 -3.00 8.97 -8.52
N VAL A 55 -2.64 7.80 -8.02
CA VAL A 55 -2.36 6.60 -8.81
C VAL A 55 -3.25 5.49 -8.27
N VAL A 56 -4.31 5.18 -9.02
CA VAL A 56 -5.25 4.09 -8.68
C VAL A 56 -4.78 2.80 -9.31
N GLY A 57 -4.77 1.71 -8.54
CA GLY A 57 -4.30 0.41 -8.99
C GLY A 57 -2.82 0.13 -8.68
N SER A 58 -2.17 0.99 -7.89
CA SER A 58 -0.79 0.77 -7.43
C SER A 58 -0.49 1.59 -6.18
N SER A 59 0.38 1.06 -5.32
CA SER A 59 1.01 1.83 -4.24
C SER A 59 2.44 1.37 -4.00
N PRO A 60 3.31 2.22 -3.45
CA PRO A 60 4.70 1.85 -3.12
C PRO A 60 4.80 0.62 -2.23
N ARG A 61 3.82 0.41 -1.36
CA ARG A 61 3.81 -0.65 -0.35
C ARG A 61 3.35 -2.00 -0.87
N VAL A 62 2.34 -2.01 -1.73
CA VAL A 62 1.69 -3.24 -2.24
C VAL A 62 2.16 -3.58 -3.65
N GLY A 63 2.66 -2.60 -4.39
CA GLY A 63 2.90 -2.71 -5.83
C GLY A 63 1.61 -2.56 -6.63
N THR A 64 1.54 -3.18 -7.79
CA THR A 64 0.37 -3.13 -8.66
C THR A 64 -0.73 -4.04 -8.11
N SER A 65 -1.86 -3.46 -7.72
CA SER A 65 -3.06 -4.17 -7.23
C SER A 65 -4.29 -3.30 -7.43
N GLN A 66 -5.38 -3.88 -7.93
CA GLN A 66 -6.65 -3.17 -8.10
C GLN A 66 -7.21 -2.58 -6.80
N SER A 67 -6.85 -3.17 -5.65
CA SER A 67 -7.28 -2.74 -4.32
C SER A 67 -6.40 -1.64 -3.71
N ALA A 68 -5.29 -1.28 -4.37
CA ALA A 68 -4.34 -0.29 -3.86
C ALA A 68 -4.46 1.05 -4.59
N THR A 69 -4.31 2.13 -3.84
CA THR A 69 -4.24 3.49 -4.37
C THR A 69 -3.20 4.29 -3.60
N SER A 70 -2.42 5.08 -4.30
CA SER A 70 -1.49 6.04 -3.71
C SER A 70 -1.90 7.46 -4.07
N LEU A 71 -1.98 8.33 -3.06
CA LEU A 71 -2.24 9.75 -3.19
C LEU A 71 -1.01 10.51 -2.71
N THR A 72 -0.40 11.29 -3.57
CA THR A 72 0.65 12.24 -3.17
C THR A 72 0.01 13.59 -2.94
N VAL A 73 0.03 14.04 -1.69
CA VAL A 73 -0.58 15.29 -1.25
C VAL A 73 0.50 16.37 -1.22
N ILE A 74 0.41 17.31 -2.12
CA ILE A 74 1.33 18.43 -2.23
C ILE A 74 0.76 19.61 -1.45
N LEU A 75 1.58 20.14 -0.55
CA LEU A 75 1.21 21.23 0.33
C LEU A 75 1.64 22.58 -0.24
N LYS A 76 0.87 23.61 0.08
CA LYS A 76 1.25 24.99 -0.21
C LYS A 76 2.59 25.36 0.44
N PRO A 77 3.31 26.36 -0.09
CA PRO A 77 4.57 26.81 0.52
C PRO A 77 4.40 27.18 1.99
N TRP A 78 5.41 26.95 2.81
CA TRP A 78 5.39 27.19 4.27
C TRP A 78 4.90 28.59 4.66
N LYS A 79 5.27 29.60 3.87
CA LYS A 79 4.84 31.00 4.10
C LYS A 79 3.32 31.21 4.02
N VAL A 80 2.60 30.29 3.42
CA VAL A 80 1.15 30.35 3.19
C VAL A 80 0.39 29.45 4.17
N ARG A 81 1.08 28.54 4.84
CA ARG A 81 0.48 27.55 5.76
C ARG A 81 0.36 28.04 7.21
N ASP A 82 0.59 29.33 7.49
CA ASP A 82 0.45 29.96 8.81
C ASP A 82 1.08 29.14 9.96
N ASP A 83 2.33 28.69 9.78
CA ASP A 83 3.10 27.85 10.71
C ASP A 83 2.50 26.46 10.97
N THR A 84 1.46 26.02 10.24
CA THR A 84 0.92 24.66 10.37
C THR A 84 1.94 23.63 9.88
N THR A 85 2.32 22.73 10.77
CA THR A 85 3.31 21.71 10.47
C THR A 85 2.70 20.55 9.66
N ILE A 86 3.53 19.86 8.86
CA ILE A 86 3.10 18.66 8.12
C ILE A 86 2.53 17.58 9.05
N GLN A 87 3.03 17.45 10.27
CA GLN A 87 2.54 16.48 11.25
C GLN A 87 1.10 16.80 11.67
N GLU A 88 0.80 18.06 11.93
CA GLU A 88 -0.57 18.50 12.28
C GLU A 88 -1.55 18.25 11.13
N ILE A 89 -1.11 18.47 9.89
CA ILE A 89 -1.92 18.19 8.69
C ILE A 89 -2.15 16.67 8.59
N MET A 90 -1.10 15.85 8.70
CA MET A 90 -1.21 14.40 8.67
C MET A 90 -2.11 13.86 9.79
N ASP A 91 -2.10 14.47 10.98
CA ASP A 91 -2.95 14.06 12.08
C ASP A 91 -4.43 14.40 11.82
N LYS A 92 -4.72 15.55 11.20
CA LYS A 92 -6.08 15.90 10.73
C LYS A 92 -6.56 14.84 9.71
N VAL A 93 -5.72 14.51 8.73
CA VAL A 93 -6.02 13.53 7.68
C VAL A 93 -6.21 12.13 8.29
N ARG A 94 -5.34 11.70 9.19
CA ARG A 94 -5.44 10.41 9.88
C ARG A 94 -6.74 10.28 10.65
N LYS A 95 -7.14 11.33 11.38
CA LYS A 95 -8.40 11.37 12.14
C LYS A 95 -9.61 11.24 11.22
N GLU A 96 -9.63 11.91 10.08
CA GLU A 96 -10.75 11.81 9.14
C GLU A 96 -10.79 10.44 8.46
N PHE A 97 -9.65 9.96 7.98
CA PHE A 97 -9.61 8.70 7.25
C PHE A 97 -9.76 7.47 8.16
N SER A 98 -9.62 7.61 9.47
CA SER A 98 -10.01 6.54 10.41
C SER A 98 -11.51 6.20 10.36
N ARG A 99 -12.32 7.06 9.71
CA ARG A 99 -13.75 6.86 9.47
C ARG A 99 -14.05 6.14 8.15
N TYR A 100 -13.02 5.71 7.42
CA TYR A 100 -13.18 4.96 6.18
C TYR A 100 -13.09 3.45 6.46
N PRO A 101 -14.22 2.79 6.79
CA PRO A 101 -14.19 1.39 7.22
C PRO A 101 -13.82 0.43 6.07
N GLU A 102 -13.95 0.89 4.84
CA GLU A 102 -13.68 0.12 3.63
C GLU A 102 -12.22 0.08 3.21
N ALA A 103 -11.35 0.90 3.81
CA ALA A 103 -9.93 0.96 3.45
C ALA A 103 -9.03 1.04 4.68
N LYS A 104 -7.91 0.34 4.63
CA LYS A 104 -6.78 0.60 5.52
C LYS A 104 -6.03 1.80 4.96
N VAL A 105 -5.75 2.78 5.80
CA VAL A 105 -5.11 4.03 5.39
C VAL A 105 -3.75 4.15 6.05
N TYR A 106 -2.74 4.41 5.23
CA TYR A 106 -1.38 4.61 5.69
C TYR A 106 -0.89 5.97 5.21
N LEU A 107 -0.35 6.75 6.15
CA LEU A 107 0.27 8.03 5.86
C LEU A 107 1.76 7.93 6.09
N SER A 108 2.54 8.37 5.12
CA SER A 108 4.00 8.38 5.21
C SER A 108 4.58 9.69 4.70
N MET A 109 5.65 10.13 5.34
CA MET A 109 6.48 11.20 4.81
C MET A 109 7.48 10.60 3.82
N PRO A 110 7.94 11.40 2.84
CA PRO A 110 9.01 10.96 1.95
C PRO A 110 10.29 10.64 2.75
N PRO A 111 11.15 9.74 2.26
CA PRO A 111 12.43 9.48 2.87
C PRO A 111 13.30 10.75 2.83
N VAL A 112 14.10 10.97 3.87
CA VAL A 112 14.97 12.15 3.98
C VAL A 112 16.02 12.16 2.84
N ILE A 113 16.45 10.98 2.40
CA ILE A 113 17.34 10.81 1.24
C ILE A 113 16.55 10.07 0.14
N PRO A 114 16.31 10.70 -1.02
CA PRO A 114 15.68 10.03 -2.15
C PRO A 114 16.48 8.78 -2.56
N GLY A 115 15.75 7.65 -2.71
CA GLY A 115 16.37 6.37 -3.07
C GLY A 115 16.86 5.52 -1.89
N LEU A 116 16.82 6.03 -0.67
CA LEU A 116 17.14 5.28 0.54
C LEU A 116 15.84 4.89 1.28
N GLY A 117 15.12 3.89 0.75
CA GLY A 117 13.83 3.44 1.25
C GLY A 117 12.63 4.09 0.55
N SER A 118 11.45 3.57 0.82
CA SER A 118 10.17 4.03 0.23
C SER A 118 9.45 5.06 1.11
N SER A 119 9.79 5.13 2.40
CA SER A 119 9.21 6.05 3.37
C SER A 119 10.17 6.33 4.51
N GLY A 120 9.88 7.36 5.32
CA GLY A 120 10.59 7.56 6.59
C GLY A 120 10.35 6.40 7.56
N GLY A 121 11.40 5.93 8.25
CA GLY A 121 11.32 4.82 9.19
C GLY A 121 12.39 3.77 8.95
N PHE A 122 12.07 2.49 9.15
CA PHE A 122 12.93 1.36 8.83
C PHE A 122 12.18 0.30 8.03
N GLU A 123 12.91 -0.42 7.21
CA GLU A 123 12.44 -1.57 6.46
C GLU A 123 13.26 -2.79 6.87
N MET A 124 12.59 -3.93 7.04
CA MET A 124 13.22 -5.19 7.41
C MET A 124 12.71 -6.29 6.50
N GLN A 125 13.62 -7.13 6.02
CA GLN A 125 13.30 -8.32 5.25
C GLN A 125 13.37 -9.55 6.16
N LEU A 126 12.32 -10.34 6.14
CA LEU A 126 12.24 -11.64 6.81
C LEU A 126 12.29 -12.74 5.75
N GLU A 127 13.33 -13.56 5.80
CA GLU A 127 13.56 -14.64 4.84
C GLU A 127 13.38 -16.01 5.47
N ALA A 128 12.65 -16.88 4.81
CA ALA A 128 12.64 -18.29 5.10
C ALA A 128 13.90 -18.95 4.47
N ARG A 129 14.68 -19.66 5.28
CA ARG A 129 15.90 -20.36 4.82
C ARG A 129 15.75 -21.85 4.95
N SER A 130 16.49 -22.58 4.09
CA SER A 130 16.57 -24.05 4.09
C SER A 130 15.22 -24.72 3.89
N ASP A 131 14.74 -25.43 4.90
CA ASP A 131 13.53 -26.23 4.94
C ASP A 131 12.31 -25.53 5.54
N ALA A 132 12.44 -24.24 5.82
CA ALA A 132 11.32 -23.45 6.36
C ALA A 132 10.21 -23.34 5.31
N THR A 133 8.99 -23.69 5.72
CA THR A 133 7.80 -23.61 4.86
C THR A 133 7.21 -22.20 4.84
N PHE A 134 6.29 -21.97 3.91
CA PHE A 134 5.53 -20.73 3.85
C PHE A 134 4.76 -20.45 5.16
N GLU A 135 4.17 -21.50 5.75
CA GLU A 135 3.46 -21.41 7.04
C GLU A 135 4.39 -20.98 8.17
N ASN A 136 5.64 -21.46 8.17
CA ASN A 136 6.64 -21.03 9.15
C ASN A 136 6.95 -19.52 8.99
N LEU A 137 7.05 -19.02 7.75
CA LEU A 137 7.27 -17.61 7.48
C LEU A 137 6.08 -16.75 7.95
N VAL A 138 4.85 -17.20 7.69
CA VAL A 138 3.62 -16.54 8.17
C VAL A 138 3.61 -16.45 9.69
N ALA A 139 3.80 -17.59 10.38
CA ALA A 139 3.80 -17.65 11.84
C ALA A 139 4.91 -16.77 12.47
N ALA A 140 6.09 -16.73 11.86
CA ALA A 140 7.18 -15.88 12.30
C ALA A 140 6.86 -14.38 12.09
N THR A 141 6.25 -14.04 10.96
CA THR A 141 5.81 -12.66 10.66
C THR A 141 4.75 -12.20 11.65
N ASP A 142 3.72 -13.01 11.91
CA ASP A 142 2.66 -12.69 12.86
C ASP A 142 3.21 -12.50 14.29
N THR A 143 4.12 -13.38 14.69
CA THR A 143 4.80 -13.29 15.99
C THR A 143 5.60 -11.99 16.10
N LEU A 144 6.37 -11.66 15.06
CA LEU A 144 7.14 -10.43 15.00
C LEU A 144 6.24 -9.20 15.09
N MET A 145 5.18 -9.14 14.28
CA MET A 145 4.22 -8.04 14.27
C MET A 145 3.53 -7.88 15.62
N TYR A 146 3.15 -8.99 16.28
CA TYR A 146 2.55 -8.97 17.59
C TYR A 146 3.47 -8.36 18.66
N TYR A 147 4.74 -8.79 18.73
CA TYR A 147 5.67 -8.23 19.71
C TYR A 147 6.11 -6.81 19.35
N ALA A 148 6.29 -6.50 18.09
CA ALA A 148 6.63 -5.16 17.63
C ALA A 148 5.51 -4.14 17.94
N SER A 149 4.23 -4.52 17.81
CA SER A 149 3.09 -3.65 18.11
C SER A 149 2.98 -3.26 19.59
N LYS A 150 3.62 -4.02 20.49
CA LYS A 150 3.68 -3.71 21.92
C LYS A 150 4.79 -2.71 22.30
N ARG A 151 5.65 -2.40 21.36
CA ARG A 151 6.77 -1.48 21.59
C ARG A 151 6.30 -0.04 21.37
N LYS A 152 6.47 0.79 22.38
CA LYS A 152 6.07 2.21 22.33
C LYS A 152 6.92 3.03 21.36
N GLU A 153 8.12 2.52 21.04
CA GLU A 153 9.06 3.13 20.11
C GLU A 153 8.69 2.90 18.65
N LEU A 154 7.75 1.99 18.38
CA LEU A 154 7.34 1.61 17.04
C LEU A 154 5.88 1.99 16.77
N SER A 155 5.64 2.55 15.59
CA SER A 155 4.30 2.90 15.14
C SER A 155 4.17 2.68 13.62
N GLY A 156 2.95 2.48 13.13
CA GLY A 156 2.71 2.32 11.70
C GLY A 156 3.28 1.03 11.11
N LEU A 157 3.39 -0.03 11.92
CA LEU A 157 3.91 -1.32 11.46
C LEU A 157 3.03 -1.95 10.39
N SER A 158 3.67 -2.54 9.39
CA SER A 158 2.99 -3.25 8.32
C SER A 158 3.84 -4.38 7.76
N SER A 159 3.19 -5.36 7.16
CA SER A 159 3.82 -6.44 6.43
C SER A 159 3.25 -6.49 5.01
N SER A 160 4.11 -6.76 4.03
CA SER A 160 3.69 -7.06 2.66
C SER A 160 3.24 -8.52 2.48
N LEU A 161 3.54 -9.39 3.47
CA LEU A 161 3.10 -10.79 3.43
C LEU A 161 1.59 -10.87 3.67
N LYS A 162 0.87 -11.39 2.70
CA LYS A 162 -0.57 -11.66 2.76
C LYS A 162 -0.79 -13.15 2.61
N ALA A 163 -1.15 -13.80 3.71
CA ALA A 163 -1.35 -15.26 3.77
C ALA A 163 -2.83 -15.66 3.68
N ASP A 164 -3.72 -14.70 3.83
CA ASP A 164 -5.17 -14.89 3.95
C ASP A 164 -5.96 -14.53 2.68
N ILE A 165 -5.25 -14.38 1.54
CA ILE A 165 -5.91 -14.08 0.26
C ILE A 165 -6.60 -15.36 -0.24
N PRO A 166 -7.94 -15.37 -0.38
CA PRO A 166 -8.64 -16.49 -1.00
C PRO A 166 -8.16 -16.71 -2.43
N GLN A 167 -7.74 -17.92 -2.74
CA GLN A 167 -7.33 -18.31 -4.08
C GLN A 167 -8.36 -19.26 -4.68
N LEU A 168 -8.64 -19.10 -5.97
CA LEU A 168 -9.42 -20.07 -6.73
C LEU A 168 -8.48 -21.11 -7.31
N TYR A 169 -8.71 -22.36 -6.93
CA TYR A 169 -8.02 -23.48 -7.55
C TYR A 169 -8.85 -24.02 -8.71
N PHE A 170 -8.25 -24.10 -9.91
CA PHE A 170 -8.89 -24.66 -11.09
C PHE A 170 -8.34 -26.07 -11.32
N ASP A 171 -9.16 -27.05 -11.06
CA ASP A 171 -8.84 -28.44 -11.39
C ASP A 171 -9.37 -28.73 -12.81
N VAL A 172 -8.43 -28.90 -13.75
CA VAL A 172 -8.75 -29.17 -15.14
C VAL A 172 -8.59 -30.66 -15.41
N ASP A 173 -9.69 -31.31 -15.81
CA ASP A 173 -9.68 -32.70 -16.26
C ASP A 173 -8.92 -32.84 -17.59
N ARG A 174 -7.64 -33.24 -17.45
CA ARG A 174 -6.72 -33.35 -18.60
C ARG A 174 -7.09 -34.47 -19.55
N ASP A 175 -7.68 -35.54 -19.06
CA ASP A 175 -8.05 -36.69 -19.87
C ASP A 175 -9.29 -36.34 -20.72
N LYS A 176 -10.23 -35.64 -20.13
CA LYS A 176 -11.42 -35.16 -20.84
C LYS A 176 -11.03 -34.10 -21.90
N ALA A 177 -10.11 -33.20 -21.59
CA ALA A 177 -9.59 -32.21 -22.54
C ALA A 177 -8.92 -32.91 -23.74
N ARG A 178 -8.07 -33.92 -23.46
CA ARG A 178 -7.41 -34.70 -24.49
C ARG A 178 -8.41 -35.48 -25.35
N PHE A 179 -9.40 -36.10 -24.73
CA PHE A 179 -10.44 -36.82 -25.45
C PHE A 179 -11.28 -35.90 -26.35
N ALA A 180 -11.53 -34.68 -25.90
CA ALA A 180 -12.23 -33.66 -26.65
C ALA A 180 -11.35 -32.98 -27.74
N GLY A 181 -10.06 -33.33 -27.83
CA GLY A 181 -9.13 -32.73 -28.76
C GLY A 181 -8.75 -31.25 -28.47
N VAL A 182 -8.95 -30.79 -27.21
CA VAL A 182 -8.66 -29.43 -26.79
C VAL A 182 -7.28 -29.35 -26.18
N PRO A 183 -6.37 -28.56 -26.77
CA PRO A 183 -5.03 -28.33 -26.18
C PRO A 183 -5.11 -27.70 -24.80
N MET A 184 -4.30 -28.15 -23.85
CA MET A 184 -4.24 -27.57 -22.50
C MET A 184 -3.84 -26.07 -22.55
N SER A 185 -2.97 -25.70 -23.49
CA SER A 185 -2.59 -24.30 -23.72
C SER A 185 -3.79 -23.38 -23.97
N ASP A 186 -4.75 -23.87 -24.75
CA ASP A 186 -5.95 -23.09 -25.11
C ASP A 186 -6.89 -22.92 -23.94
N ILE A 187 -7.02 -23.97 -23.09
CA ILE A 187 -7.78 -23.90 -21.85
C ILE A 187 -7.16 -22.83 -20.93
N PHE A 188 -5.86 -22.90 -20.69
CA PHE A 188 -5.20 -21.95 -19.78
C PHE A 188 -5.15 -20.54 -20.35
N SER A 189 -4.94 -20.36 -21.64
CA SER A 189 -4.96 -19.03 -22.27
C SER A 189 -6.36 -18.39 -22.20
N THR A 190 -7.40 -19.18 -22.45
CA THR A 190 -8.79 -18.73 -22.31
C THR A 190 -9.11 -18.36 -20.86
N MET A 191 -8.75 -19.23 -19.91
CA MET A 191 -8.94 -18.94 -18.48
C MET A 191 -8.21 -17.66 -18.08
N LYS A 192 -6.94 -17.48 -18.49
CA LYS A 192 -6.17 -16.26 -18.23
C LYS A 192 -6.88 -15.02 -18.77
N ALA A 193 -7.46 -15.10 -19.97
CA ALA A 193 -8.17 -13.99 -20.59
C ALA A 193 -9.43 -13.59 -19.82
N TYR A 194 -10.18 -14.57 -19.28
CA TYR A 194 -11.45 -14.32 -18.58
C TYR A 194 -11.29 -14.03 -17.09
N THR A 195 -10.24 -14.52 -16.43
CA THR A 195 -10.03 -14.36 -14.98
C THR A 195 -8.95 -13.35 -14.63
N GLY A 196 -8.11 -12.98 -15.58
CA GLY A 196 -7.03 -12.04 -15.40
C GLY A 196 -7.06 -10.96 -16.49
N SER A 197 -5.91 -10.71 -17.09
CA SER A 197 -5.76 -9.80 -18.20
C SER A 197 -4.91 -10.42 -19.31
N VAL A 198 -5.18 -10.04 -20.55
CA VAL A 198 -4.35 -10.38 -21.71
C VAL A 198 -3.67 -9.11 -22.19
N TYR A 199 -2.34 -9.15 -22.23
CA TYR A 199 -1.58 -8.08 -22.87
C TYR A 199 -1.91 -8.05 -24.36
N VAL A 200 -2.31 -6.90 -24.86
CA VAL A 200 -2.67 -6.72 -26.27
C VAL A 200 -1.60 -5.93 -26.99
N ASN A 201 -1.24 -4.75 -26.47
CA ASN A 201 -0.18 -3.90 -27.06
C ASN A 201 0.10 -2.69 -26.16
N ASP A 202 1.28 -2.08 -26.34
CA ASP A 202 1.62 -0.74 -25.82
C ASP A 202 1.28 0.30 -26.90
N PHE A 203 0.66 1.39 -26.49
CA PHE A 203 0.30 2.50 -27.38
C PHE A 203 1.19 3.71 -27.11
#